data_ff2f87da59fd6c83a034b0bb53b59d15
#
_entry.id   ff2f87da59fd6c83a034b0bb53b59d15
#
_cell.length_a   1.000
_cell.length_b   1.000
_cell.length_c   1.000
_cell.angle_alpha   90.00
_cell.angle_beta   90.00
_cell.angle_gamma   90.00
#
_symmetry.space_group_name_H-M   'P 1'
#
loop_
_entity.id
_entity.type
_entity.pdbx_description
1 polymer ?
#
loop_
_entity_poly.entity_id
_entity_poly.type
_entity_poly.pdbx_seq_one_letter_code
_entity_poly.pdbx_strand_id
1 'polypeptide(L)'
;MKIILASRDGGVGLRVLNFGYEDESKNAHWNRGARDMFIVHYVISGRGFFDSREIKAGEGFFVSPGRKHEYHSSTSEPWSYFWISFSGAEAENIAKKYVDYGGNGIFEFDLSLEFLSLKDSVISETSPVSVEKALGYFYFFLSHNGKTCDVYENRYVAAAKKYMSINIFRPVSITEIAAAVGINDRYLYNLFIKCENESPKKYLSRLRLSRAELMLKSTRLTISEVAQDCGFPDVLAFSRFFSKNEGVSPSEYRKLYLESNEIS
;
A
#
# COMPACT_ATOMS: atom_id res chain seq x y z
N MET A 1 24.07 9.69 15.71
CA MET A 1 23.10 9.85 14.60
C MET A 1 23.82 9.72 13.26
N LYS A 2 23.29 8.93 12.33
CA LYS A 2 23.77 8.85 10.93
C LYS A 2 22.57 9.05 10.00
N ILE A 3 22.72 9.88 8.95
CA ILE A 3 21.66 10.20 7.98
C ILE A 3 22.20 9.92 6.57
N ILE A 4 21.44 9.18 5.79
CA ILE A 4 21.69 8.88 4.39
C ILE A 4 20.62 9.59 3.55
N LEU A 5 21.03 10.51 2.69
CA LEU A 5 20.12 11.24 1.82
C LEU A 5 19.75 10.38 0.60
N ALA A 6 18.49 10.46 0.17
CA ALA A 6 18.09 10.00 -1.14
C ALA A 6 18.22 11.13 -2.17
N SER A 7 18.39 10.78 -3.44
CA SER A 7 18.45 11.76 -4.54
C SER A 7 17.17 12.61 -4.60
N ARG A 8 17.30 13.90 -4.96
CA ARG A 8 16.17 14.85 -5.04
C ARG A 8 15.30 14.68 -6.27
N ASP A 9 15.73 13.93 -7.26
CA ASP A 9 15.06 13.81 -8.58
C ASP A 9 13.93 12.75 -8.58
N GLY A 10 13.16 12.67 -7.51
CA GLY A 10 11.99 11.77 -7.41
C GLY A 10 10.73 12.42 -7.98
N GLY A 11 9.95 11.63 -8.73
CA GLY A 11 8.70 12.07 -9.35
C GLY A 11 7.64 12.58 -8.35
N VAL A 12 6.55 13.12 -8.88
CA VAL A 12 5.46 13.78 -8.13
C VAL A 12 4.73 12.82 -7.17
N GLY A 13 4.76 11.49 -7.41
CA GLY A 13 3.98 10.49 -6.69
C GLY A 13 4.50 10.20 -5.28
N LEU A 14 5.69 9.64 -5.15
CA LEU A 14 6.32 9.27 -3.89
C LEU A 14 7.80 9.66 -3.91
N ARG A 15 8.26 10.27 -2.84
CA ARG A 15 9.66 10.67 -2.64
C ARG A 15 10.14 10.18 -1.29
N VAL A 16 11.17 9.35 -1.28
CA VAL A 16 11.95 9.05 -0.08
C VAL A 16 12.96 10.18 0.11
N LEU A 17 13.04 10.75 1.31
CA LEU A 17 13.88 11.92 1.60
C LEU A 17 15.21 11.50 2.22
N ASN A 18 15.14 10.67 3.23
CA ASN A 18 16.32 10.13 3.91
C ASN A 18 16.00 8.86 4.70
N PHE A 19 17.07 8.15 5.01
CA PHE A 19 17.15 7.09 6.01
C PHE A 19 18.07 7.55 7.12
N GLY A 20 17.84 7.09 8.34
CA GLY A 20 18.75 7.39 9.42
C GLY A 20 18.73 6.35 10.52
N TYR A 21 19.77 6.39 11.33
CA TYR A 21 19.94 5.54 12.49
C TYR A 21 20.49 6.35 13.66
N GLU A 22 19.94 6.12 14.83
CA GLU A 22 20.42 6.71 16.07
C GLU A 22 20.47 5.66 17.17
N ASP A 23 21.58 5.69 17.90
CA ASP A 23 21.78 4.93 19.12
C ASP A 23 21.87 5.93 20.27
N GLU A 24 20.83 5.98 21.10
CA GLU A 24 20.72 6.89 22.23
C GLU A 24 21.29 6.30 23.54
N SER A 25 21.99 5.17 23.49
CA SER A 25 22.64 4.56 24.66
C SER A 25 23.61 5.50 25.39
N LYS A 26 24.15 6.50 24.68
CA LYS A 26 25.10 7.47 25.24
C LYS A 26 24.51 8.85 25.48
N ASN A 27 23.49 9.25 24.72
CA ASN A 27 22.89 10.59 24.79
C ASN A 27 21.40 10.49 24.44
N ALA A 28 20.56 10.42 25.45
CA ALA A 28 19.10 10.47 25.24
C ALA A 28 18.69 11.85 24.71
N HIS A 29 17.94 11.87 23.63
CA HIS A 29 17.38 13.08 23.05
C HIS A 29 15.87 13.12 23.27
N TRP A 30 15.36 14.31 23.59
CA TRP A 30 13.94 14.56 23.64
C TRP A 30 13.50 15.28 22.36
N ASN A 31 12.83 14.55 21.48
CA ASN A 31 12.33 15.10 20.23
C ASN A 31 10.89 15.55 20.38
N ARG A 32 10.65 16.84 20.14
CA ARG A 32 9.31 17.46 20.22
C ARG A 32 9.09 18.38 19.01
N GLY A 33 7.88 18.40 18.48
CA GLY A 33 7.51 19.35 17.44
C GLY A 33 6.53 18.77 16.41
N ALA A 34 6.47 19.44 15.25
CA ALA A 34 5.79 18.96 14.06
C ALA A 34 6.80 18.84 12.91
N ARG A 35 6.52 17.98 11.96
CA ARG A 35 7.30 17.79 10.74
C ARG A 35 6.42 18.09 9.52
N ASP A 36 7.04 18.42 8.41
CA ASP A 36 6.38 18.64 7.10
C ASP A 36 6.37 17.42 6.21
N MET A 37 6.87 16.29 6.73
CA MET A 37 7.01 15.02 6.04
C MET A 37 6.47 13.87 6.89
N PHE A 38 6.27 12.72 6.26
CA PHE A 38 6.00 11.47 6.94
C PHE A 38 7.31 10.84 7.42
N ILE A 39 7.33 10.28 8.64
CA ILE A 39 8.47 9.55 9.18
C ILE A 39 8.00 8.26 9.83
N VAL A 40 8.58 7.16 9.43
CA VAL A 40 8.42 5.85 10.06
C VAL A 40 9.65 5.56 10.89
N HIS A 41 9.47 5.23 12.16
CA HIS A 41 10.55 4.85 13.07
C HIS A 41 10.42 3.37 13.43
N TYR A 42 11.54 2.68 13.48
CA TYR A 42 11.66 1.25 13.82
C TYR A 42 12.59 1.13 15.02
N VAL A 43 12.09 0.71 16.17
CA VAL A 43 12.91 0.52 17.37
C VAL A 43 13.64 -0.81 17.25
N ILE A 44 14.99 -0.74 17.20
CA ILE A 44 15.87 -1.88 16.96
C ILE A 44 16.28 -2.56 18.28
N SER A 45 16.51 -1.78 19.33
CA SER A 45 16.87 -2.27 20.65
C SER A 45 16.39 -1.29 21.73
N GLY A 46 16.30 -1.75 22.98
CA GLY A 46 15.88 -0.92 24.10
C GLY A 46 14.41 -0.54 24.04
N ARG A 47 14.07 0.53 24.75
CA ARG A 47 12.70 1.08 24.80
C ARG A 47 12.72 2.61 24.97
N GLY A 48 11.59 3.23 24.66
CA GLY A 48 11.35 4.65 24.82
C GLY A 48 9.87 4.97 24.80
N PHE A 49 9.53 6.23 24.60
CA PHE A 49 8.14 6.69 24.65
C PHE A 49 7.82 7.52 23.40
N PHE A 50 6.64 7.30 22.84
CA PHE A 50 6.04 8.12 21.80
C PHE A 50 4.64 8.55 22.25
N ASP A 51 4.43 9.88 22.37
CA ASP A 51 3.19 10.49 22.90
C ASP A 51 2.72 9.77 24.20
N SER A 52 3.62 9.62 25.18
CA SER A 52 3.39 8.95 26.46
C SER A 52 3.13 7.43 26.43
N ARG A 53 3.25 6.78 25.26
CA ARG A 53 3.18 5.32 25.11
C ARG A 53 4.57 4.72 25.07
N GLU A 54 4.79 3.67 25.83
CA GLU A 54 6.02 2.90 25.76
C GLU A 54 6.10 2.14 24.43
N ILE A 55 7.27 2.20 23.78
CA ILE A 55 7.61 1.51 22.54
C ILE A 55 8.91 0.74 22.79
N LYS A 56 8.96 -0.52 22.38
CA LYS A 56 10.11 -1.42 22.58
C LYS A 56 10.64 -1.98 21.27
N ALA A 57 11.75 -2.67 21.31
CA ALA A 57 12.34 -3.36 20.15
C ALA A 57 11.30 -4.25 19.43
N GLY A 58 11.24 -4.16 18.09
CA GLY A 58 10.24 -4.83 17.26
C GLY A 58 8.92 -4.04 17.12
N GLU A 59 8.81 -2.89 17.77
CA GLU A 59 7.71 -1.94 17.57
C GLU A 59 8.22 -0.68 16.88
N GLY A 60 7.34 -0.04 16.13
CA GLY A 60 7.61 1.21 15.44
C GLY A 60 6.54 2.26 15.70
N PHE A 61 6.87 3.50 15.38
CA PHE A 61 5.92 4.59 15.45
C PHE A 61 6.02 5.51 14.23
N PHE A 62 4.90 6.19 13.96
CA PHE A 62 4.70 6.96 12.75
C PHE A 62 4.36 8.41 13.05
N VAL A 63 5.06 9.31 12.38
CA VAL A 63 4.86 10.76 12.46
C VAL A 63 4.25 11.25 11.15
N SER A 64 3.06 11.83 11.24
CA SER A 64 2.38 12.46 10.10
C SER A 64 2.75 13.94 9.97
N PRO A 65 2.71 14.51 8.76
CA PRO A 65 2.89 15.95 8.56
C PRO A 65 1.93 16.79 9.41
N GLY A 66 2.44 17.84 10.00
CA GLY A 66 1.65 18.80 10.81
C GLY A 66 1.23 18.29 12.19
N ARG A 67 1.32 17.00 12.48
CA ARG A 67 0.98 16.47 13.81
C ARG A 67 2.06 16.85 14.82
N LYS A 68 1.63 17.44 15.93
CA LYS A 68 2.50 17.62 17.10
C LYS A 68 2.75 16.26 17.75
N HIS A 69 3.98 15.97 18.06
CA HIS A 69 4.40 14.72 18.68
C HIS A 69 5.61 14.95 19.57
N GLU A 70 5.83 14.00 20.47
CA GLU A 70 7.05 13.94 21.26
C GLU A 70 7.49 12.46 21.39
N TYR A 71 8.80 12.25 21.38
CA TYR A 71 9.37 10.95 21.68
C TYR A 71 10.75 11.08 22.34
N HIS A 72 11.06 10.15 23.21
CA HIS A 72 12.32 10.12 23.95
C HIS A 72 12.67 8.71 24.40
N SER A 73 13.94 8.47 24.61
CA SER A 73 14.48 7.22 25.13
C SER A 73 14.10 6.96 26.58
N SER A 74 14.02 5.69 26.98
CA SER A 74 14.02 5.30 28.39
C SER A 74 15.39 5.62 29.01
N THR A 75 15.40 6.06 30.24
CA THR A 75 16.63 6.31 30.99
C THR A 75 17.33 5.03 31.44
N SER A 76 16.56 3.95 31.66
CA SER A 76 17.09 2.65 32.15
C SER A 76 17.51 1.72 31.01
N GLU A 77 16.81 1.77 29.88
CA GLU A 77 17.06 0.93 28.70
C GLU A 77 16.95 1.79 27.42
N PRO A 78 17.93 2.65 27.17
CA PRO A 78 17.88 3.55 26.03
C PRO A 78 17.78 2.78 24.72
N TRP A 79 16.94 3.30 23.83
CA TRP A 79 16.74 2.66 22.54
C TRP A 79 17.75 3.01 21.48
N SER A 80 17.86 2.15 20.49
CA SER A 80 18.34 2.52 19.16
C SER A 80 17.20 2.38 18.15
N TYR A 81 17.15 3.27 17.19
CA TYR A 81 16.10 3.25 16.17
C TYR A 81 16.61 3.64 14.79
N PHE A 82 15.96 3.07 13.80
CA PHE A 82 16.11 3.39 12.38
C PHE A 82 14.88 4.12 11.90
N TRP A 83 15.02 5.10 11.02
CA TRP A 83 13.87 5.81 10.45
C TRP A 83 13.99 6.00 8.96
N ILE A 84 12.83 6.21 8.34
CA ILE A 84 12.68 6.57 6.93
C ILE A 84 11.75 7.76 6.85
N SER A 85 12.18 8.84 6.19
CA SER A 85 11.31 9.97 5.90
C SER A 85 10.93 10.03 4.42
N PHE A 86 9.67 10.38 4.16
CA PHE A 86 9.12 10.39 2.82
C PHE A 86 8.00 11.43 2.65
N SER A 87 7.69 11.77 1.40
CA SER A 87 6.65 12.74 1.03
C SER A 87 6.12 12.44 -0.38
N GLY A 88 5.16 13.23 -0.85
CA GLY A 88 4.58 13.12 -2.19
C GLY A 88 3.09 12.80 -2.16
N ALA A 89 2.43 12.86 -3.32
CA ALA A 89 0.98 12.69 -3.44
C ALA A 89 0.48 11.32 -2.98
N GLU A 90 1.30 10.26 -3.14
CA GLU A 90 0.96 8.89 -2.71
C GLU A 90 1.34 8.58 -1.25
N ALA A 91 2.07 9.49 -0.59
CA ALA A 91 2.64 9.22 0.73
C ALA A 91 1.58 8.91 1.79
N GLU A 92 0.45 9.62 1.77
CA GLU A 92 -0.64 9.41 2.73
C GLU A 92 -1.33 8.05 2.53
N ASN A 93 -1.55 7.64 1.28
CA ASN A 93 -2.15 6.35 0.94
C ASN A 93 -1.23 5.20 1.39
N ILE A 94 0.08 5.35 1.16
CA ILE A 94 1.08 4.38 1.58
C ILE A 94 1.16 4.31 3.12
N ALA A 95 1.17 5.45 3.79
CA ALA A 95 1.17 5.50 5.24
C ALA A 95 -0.04 4.78 5.84
N LYS A 96 -1.25 5.07 5.36
CA LYS A 96 -2.48 4.40 5.80
C LYS A 96 -2.44 2.89 5.55
N LYS A 97 -1.86 2.47 4.43
CA LYS A 97 -1.79 1.05 4.06
C LYS A 97 -0.79 0.25 4.91
N TYR A 98 0.36 0.81 5.24
CA TYR A 98 1.49 0.04 5.77
C TYR A 98 1.86 0.39 7.22
N VAL A 99 1.44 1.53 7.75
CA VAL A 99 1.92 2.04 9.05
C VAL A 99 0.84 2.54 10.00
N ASP A 100 -0.27 3.07 9.52
CA ASP A 100 -1.33 3.66 10.37
C ASP A 100 -2.55 2.74 10.49
N TYR A 101 -2.34 1.51 10.89
CA TYR A 101 -3.39 0.48 10.98
C TYR A 101 -4.46 0.72 12.04
N GLY A 102 -4.24 1.59 12.99
CA GLY A 102 -5.15 1.80 14.12
C GLY A 102 -5.39 3.25 14.46
N GLY A 103 -4.89 4.19 13.66
CA GLY A 103 -5.01 5.63 13.90
C GLY A 103 -4.19 6.17 15.07
N ASN A 104 -3.40 5.31 15.76
CA ASN A 104 -2.55 5.70 16.87
C ASN A 104 -1.07 5.91 16.48
N GLY A 105 -0.72 5.56 15.24
CA GLY A 105 0.62 5.71 14.73
C GLY A 105 1.66 4.74 15.31
N ILE A 106 1.24 3.64 15.95
CA ILE A 106 2.13 2.60 16.51
C ILE A 106 1.85 1.28 15.79
N PHE A 107 2.90 0.55 15.45
CA PHE A 107 2.82 -0.73 14.75
C PHE A 107 3.92 -1.69 15.25
N GLU A 108 3.72 -2.98 15.08
CA GLU A 108 4.76 -4.00 15.23
C GLU A 108 5.44 -4.23 13.89
N PHE A 109 6.68 -4.66 13.87
CA PHE A 109 7.39 -5.07 12.66
C PHE A 109 8.26 -6.31 12.90
N ASP A 110 8.55 -7.03 11.83
CA ASP A 110 9.43 -8.20 11.89
C ASP A 110 10.90 -7.74 11.96
N LEU A 111 11.47 -7.80 13.16
CA LEU A 111 12.87 -7.50 13.43
C LEU A 111 13.77 -8.71 13.09
N SER A 112 13.66 -9.22 11.86
CA SER A 112 14.41 -10.36 11.34
C SER A 112 15.88 -10.02 11.05
N LEU A 113 16.68 -11.05 10.85
CA LEU A 113 18.06 -10.88 10.39
C LEU A 113 18.12 -10.21 9.01
N GLU A 114 17.11 -10.44 8.17
CA GLU A 114 16.99 -9.82 6.85
C GLU A 114 16.78 -8.30 6.98
N PHE A 115 15.87 -7.88 7.86
CA PHE A 115 15.63 -6.47 8.18
C PHE A 115 16.93 -5.79 8.68
N LEU A 116 17.61 -6.42 9.65
CA LEU A 116 18.83 -5.88 10.23
C LEU A 116 19.98 -5.78 9.23
N SER A 117 20.16 -6.79 8.39
CA SER A 117 21.17 -6.82 7.33
C SER A 117 20.96 -5.70 6.31
N LEU A 118 19.72 -5.48 5.88
CA LEU A 118 19.43 -4.38 4.96
C LEU A 118 19.60 -3.02 5.62
N LYS A 119 19.15 -2.85 6.87
CA LYS A 119 19.40 -1.63 7.65
C LYS A 119 20.89 -1.32 7.69
N ASP A 120 21.74 -2.30 7.99
CA ASP A 120 23.20 -2.11 8.03
C ASP A 120 23.78 -1.74 6.66
N SER A 121 23.27 -2.35 5.58
CA SER A 121 23.62 -1.98 4.21
C SER A 121 23.26 -0.54 3.89
N VAL A 122 22.05 -0.10 4.22
CA VAL A 122 21.61 1.30 4.01
C VAL A 122 22.47 2.27 4.80
N ILE A 123 22.72 1.97 6.07
CA ILE A 123 23.52 2.84 6.94
C ILE A 123 24.99 2.89 6.50
N SER A 124 25.51 1.87 5.82
CA SER A 124 26.88 1.85 5.31
C SER A 124 27.09 2.72 4.07
N GLU A 125 26.03 3.18 3.41
CA GLU A 125 26.13 4.08 2.24
C GLU A 125 26.92 5.34 2.58
N THR A 126 27.81 5.72 1.67
CA THR A 126 28.72 6.87 1.85
C THR A 126 28.33 8.07 0.96
N SER A 127 27.39 7.87 0.03
CA SER A 127 26.89 8.86 -0.89
C SER A 127 25.34 8.83 -0.94
N PRO A 128 24.68 9.87 -1.45
CA PRO A 128 23.25 9.82 -1.69
C PRO A 128 22.88 8.63 -2.58
N VAL A 129 21.83 7.90 -2.19
CA VAL A 129 21.32 6.77 -2.98
C VAL A 129 20.42 7.24 -4.10
N SER A 130 20.41 6.53 -5.25
CA SER A 130 19.50 6.84 -6.36
C SER A 130 18.02 6.69 -5.93
N VAL A 131 17.13 7.31 -6.69
CA VAL A 131 15.67 7.26 -6.40
C VAL A 131 15.17 5.82 -6.39
N GLU A 132 15.56 5.01 -7.37
CA GLU A 132 15.11 3.62 -7.52
C GLU A 132 15.58 2.77 -6.34
N LYS A 133 16.85 2.95 -5.93
CA LYS A 133 17.43 2.25 -4.79
C LYS A 133 16.75 2.67 -3.48
N ALA A 134 16.48 3.95 -3.31
CA ALA A 134 15.76 4.47 -2.14
C ALA A 134 14.32 3.93 -2.07
N LEU A 135 13.60 3.87 -3.19
CA LEU A 135 12.27 3.26 -3.25
C LEU A 135 12.31 1.76 -2.97
N GLY A 136 13.31 1.05 -3.50
CA GLY A 136 13.53 -0.37 -3.20
C GLY A 136 13.72 -0.63 -1.70
N TYR A 137 14.59 0.12 -1.05
CA TYR A 137 14.79 0.07 0.40
C TYR A 137 13.52 0.41 1.17
N PHE A 138 12.82 1.48 0.79
CA PHE A 138 11.59 1.91 1.42
C PHE A 138 10.52 0.82 1.43
N TYR A 139 10.21 0.24 0.26
CA TYR A 139 9.20 -0.82 0.16
C TYR A 139 9.62 -2.11 0.86
N PHE A 140 10.91 -2.43 0.88
CA PHE A 140 11.42 -3.57 1.63
C PHE A 140 11.15 -3.39 3.14
N PHE A 141 11.49 -2.24 3.72
CA PHE A 141 11.23 -2.00 5.15
C PHE A 141 9.72 -1.99 5.44
N LEU A 142 8.91 -1.37 4.58
CA LEU A 142 7.46 -1.39 4.74
C LEU A 142 6.86 -2.81 4.69
N SER A 143 7.48 -3.73 3.96
CA SER A 143 7.01 -5.11 3.89
C SER A 143 7.16 -5.88 5.20
N HIS A 144 8.00 -5.39 6.12
CA HIS A 144 8.20 -5.95 7.46
C HIS A 144 7.27 -5.31 8.51
N ASN A 145 6.53 -4.26 8.16
CA ASN A 145 5.62 -3.59 9.07
C ASN A 145 4.38 -4.44 9.33
N GLY A 146 4.09 -4.51 10.60
CA GLY A 146 2.91 -5.20 11.10
C GLY A 146 3.27 -6.63 11.45
N LYS A 147 2.61 -7.16 12.47
CA LYS A 147 1.81 -8.32 12.09
C LYS A 147 1.03 -7.79 10.91
N THR A 148 1.48 -8.10 9.70
CA THR A 148 0.61 -7.96 8.54
C THR A 148 -0.75 -8.28 9.09
N CYS A 149 -1.66 -7.28 9.16
CA CYS A 149 -3.08 -7.58 9.42
C CYS A 149 -3.28 -8.79 8.58
N ASP A 150 -3.37 -10.04 9.14
CA ASP A 150 -3.30 -11.24 8.34
C ASP A 150 -3.62 -11.02 6.86
N VAL A 151 -2.90 -10.10 6.25
CA VAL A 151 -2.57 -10.03 4.88
C VAL A 151 -1.22 -10.79 4.76
N TYR A 152 -1.22 -11.94 5.32
CA TYR A 152 -1.19 -13.02 4.37
C TYR A 152 -2.38 -12.70 3.47
N GLU A 153 -2.12 -11.96 2.39
CA GLU A 153 -3.01 -12.09 1.25
C GLU A 153 -3.18 -13.59 1.20
N ASN A 154 -4.29 -14.03 1.82
CA ASN A 154 -4.47 -15.46 2.10
C ASN A 154 -4.12 -16.07 0.78
N ARG A 155 -3.10 -16.92 0.71
CA ARG A 155 -2.54 -17.44 -0.57
C ARG A 155 -3.64 -17.80 -1.56
N TYR A 156 -4.83 -18.14 -1.04
CA TYR A 156 -6.02 -18.42 -1.82
C TYR A 156 -6.69 -17.14 -2.35
N VAL A 157 -6.70 -16.06 -1.57
CA VAL A 157 -7.23 -14.75 -2.01
C VAL A 157 -6.30 -14.15 -3.05
N ALA A 158 -4.99 -14.19 -2.85
CA ALA A 158 -3.98 -13.74 -3.81
C ALA A 158 -4.07 -14.51 -5.12
N ALA A 159 -4.12 -15.84 -5.02
CA ALA A 159 -4.27 -16.70 -6.19
C ALA A 159 -5.60 -16.46 -6.91
N ALA A 160 -6.71 -16.26 -6.17
CA ALA A 160 -8.02 -15.97 -6.74
C ALA A 160 -8.04 -14.60 -7.44
N LYS A 161 -7.48 -13.55 -6.84
CA LYS A 161 -7.32 -12.23 -7.46
C LYS A 161 -6.51 -12.32 -8.75
N LYS A 162 -5.40 -13.05 -8.73
CA LYS A 162 -4.58 -13.30 -9.90
C LYS A 162 -5.35 -14.06 -10.98
N TYR A 163 -6.09 -15.11 -10.58
CA TYR A 163 -6.93 -15.88 -11.52
C TYR A 163 -8.00 -15.00 -12.16
N MET A 164 -8.71 -14.19 -11.39
CA MET A 164 -9.71 -13.21 -11.86
C MET A 164 -9.11 -12.23 -12.87
N SER A 165 -7.95 -11.67 -12.56
CA SER A 165 -7.27 -10.68 -13.40
C SER A 165 -6.79 -11.28 -14.74
N ILE A 166 -6.26 -12.51 -14.74
CA ILE A 166 -5.82 -13.21 -15.94
C ILE A 166 -7.00 -13.63 -16.82
N ASN A 167 -8.15 -13.99 -16.22
CA ASN A 167 -9.32 -14.51 -16.93
C ASN A 167 -10.45 -13.49 -17.08
N ILE A 168 -10.19 -12.20 -16.87
CA ILE A 168 -11.20 -11.15 -16.85
C ILE A 168 -11.96 -11.01 -18.18
N PHE A 169 -11.32 -11.40 -19.29
CA PHE A 169 -11.85 -11.28 -20.65
C PHE A 169 -12.89 -12.36 -21.01
N ARG A 170 -13.17 -13.30 -20.13
CA ARG A 170 -14.17 -14.36 -20.34
C ARG A 170 -15.14 -14.46 -19.15
N PRO A 171 -16.32 -15.05 -19.36
CA PRO A 171 -17.19 -15.36 -18.25
C PRO A 171 -16.53 -16.37 -17.31
N VAL A 172 -16.36 -16.00 -16.03
CA VAL A 172 -15.89 -16.89 -14.97
C VAL A 172 -16.88 -16.87 -13.81
N SER A 173 -17.10 -18.06 -13.21
CA SER A 173 -17.94 -18.19 -12.01
C SER A 173 -17.07 -18.18 -10.75
N ILE A 174 -17.67 -17.83 -9.60
CA ILE A 174 -16.98 -17.87 -8.31
C ILE A 174 -16.59 -19.31 -7.95
N THR A 175 -17.43 -20.28 -8.30
CA THR A 175 -17.14 -21.70 -8.11
C THR A 175 -15.92 -22.15 -8.92
N GLU A 176 -15.81 -21.69 -10.17
CA GLU A 176 -14.62 -21.94 -11.00
C GLU A 176 -13.36 -21.35 -10.39
N ILE A 177 -13.43 -20.10 -9.91
CA ILE A 177 -12.31 -19.42 -9.27
C ILE A 177 -11.88 -20.16 -8.00
N ALA A 178 -12.84 -20.57 -7.16
CA ALA A 178 -12.56 -21.33 -5.94
C ALA A 178 -11.90 -22.68 -6.24
N ALA A 179 -12.41 -23.41 -7.25
CA ALA A 179 -11.85 -24.67 -7.70
C ALA A 179 -10.42 -24.50 -8.24
N ALA A 180 -10.16 -23.44 -9.01
CA ALA A 180 -8.84 -23.14 -9.57
C ALA A 180 -7.78 -22.88 -8.47
N VAL A 181 -8.19 -22.41 -7.30
CA VAL A 181 -7.28 -22.19 -6.15
C VAL A 181 -7.34 -23.32 -5.11
N GLY A 182 -8.09 -24.40 -5.38
CA GLY A 182 -8.11 -25.61 -4.55
C GLY A 182 -8.96 -25.53 -3.29
N ILE A 183 -9.99 -24.67 -3.28
CA ILE A 183 -10.93 -24.52 -2.15
C ILE A 183 -12.38 -24.47 -2.65
N ASN A 184 -13.33 -24.54 -1.72
CA ASN A 184 -14.73 -24.36 -2.07
C ASN A 184 -15.13 -22.85 -2.06
N ASP A 185 -16.20 -22.51 -2.74
CA ASP A 185 -16.68 -21.14 -2.91
C ASP A 185 -17.12 -20.48 -1.60
N ARG A 186 -17.69 -21.23 -0.64
CA ARG A 186 -18.05 -20.71 0.67
C ARG A 186 -16.83 -20.29 1.49
N TYR A 187 -15.76 -21.09 1.42
CA TYR A 187 -14.51 -20.77 2.11
C TYR A 187 -13.83 -19.57 1.43
N LEU A 188 -13.81 -19.52 0.10
CA LEU A 188 -13.33 -18.37 -0.66
C LEU A 188 -14.10 -17.08 -0.30
N TYR A 189 -15.44 -17.15 -0.18
CA TYR A 189 -16.27 -16.03 0.23
C TYR A 189 -15.87 -15.50 1.61
N ASN A 190 -15.74 -16.38 2.61
CA ASN A 190 -15.35 -16.00 3.96
C ASN A 190 -13.96 -15.35 4.00
N LEU A 191 -13.02 -15.88 3.22
CA LEU A 191 -11.68 -15.32 3.10
C LEU A 191 -11.70 -13.91 2.47
N PHE A 192 -12.47 -13.71 1.41
CA PHE A 192 -12.61 -12.38 0.78
C PHE A 192 -13.26 -11.37 1.72
N ILE A 193 -14.31 -11.74 2.45
CA ILE A 193 -14.91 -10.85 3.45
C ILE A 193 -13.88 -10.47 4.51
N LYS A 194 -13.09 -11.45 5.00
CA LYS A 194 -12.07 -11.21 6.02
C LYS A 194 -10.91 -10.36 5.53
N CYS A 195 -10.40 -10.60 4.31
CA CYS A 195 -9.18 -9.99 3.79
C CYS A 195 -9.43 -8.71 2.98
N GLU A 196 -10.52 -8.66 2.21
CA GLU A 196 -10.82 -7.58 1.27
C GLU A 196 -12.03 -6.73 1.71
N ASN A 197 -12.71 -7.10 2.78
CA ASN A 197 -13.96 -6.49 3.24
C ASN A 197 -15.07 -6.43 2.16
N GLU A 198 -14.98 -7.31 1.16
CA GLU A 198 -15.95 -7.44 0.09
C GLU A 198 -16.06 -8.89 -0.40
N SER A 199 -17.16 -9.25 -1.07
CA SER A 199 -17.31 -10.60 -1.63
C SER A 199 -16.47 -10.79 -2.90
N PRO A 200 -16.07 -12.05 -3.23
CA PRO A 200 -15.34 -12.34 -4.48
C PRO A 200 -16.09 -11.85 -5.72
N LYS A 201 -17.42 -11.94 -5.72
CA LYS A 201 -18.29 -11.46 -6.82
C LYS A 201 -18.21 -9.93 -6.95
N LYS A 202 -18.23 -9.20 -5.85
CA LYS A 202 -18.12 -7.74 -5.83
C LYS A 202 -16.73 -7.31 -6.31
N TYR A 203 -15.68 -7.99 -5.85
CA TYR A 203 -14.32 -7.76 -6.31
C TYR A 203 -14.18 -7.94 -7.83
N LEU A 204 -14.66 -9.07 -8.38
CA LEU A 204 -14.65 -9.32 -9.83
C LEU A 204 -15.46 -8.27 -10.61
N SER A 205 -16.61 -7.86 -10.07
CA SER A 205 -17.43 -6.80 -10.68
C SER A 205 -16.69 -5.48 -10.75
N ARG A 206 -15.99 -5.10 -9.68
CA ARG A 206 -15.16 -3.88 -9.64
C ARG A 206 -14.00 -3.94 -10.63
N LEU A 207 -13.30 -5.08 -10.74
CA LEU A 207 -12.27 -5.28 -11.76
C LEU A 207 -12.80 -5.09 -13.18
N ARG A 208 -13.95 -5.70 -13.48
CA ARG A 208 -14.59 -5.57 -14.80
C ARG A 208 -15.02 -4.14 -15.11
N LEU A 209 -15.53 -3.43 -14.10
CA LEU A 209 -15.92 -2.03 -14.24
C LEU A 209 -14.72 -1.16 -14.57
N SER A 210 -13.65 -1.23 -13.77
CA SER A 210 -12.41 -0.46 -14.00
C SER A 210 -11.78 -0.74 -15.36
N ARG A 211 -11.82 -2.02 -15.81
CA ARG A 211 -11.35 -2.38 -17.15
C ARG A 211 -12.24 -1.76 -18.25
N ALA A 212 -13.55 -1.82 -18.09
CA ALA A 212 -14.50 -1.24 -19.05
C ALA A 212 -14.30 0.28 -19.17
N GLU A 213 -14.20 0.98 -18.04
CA GLU A 213 -13.91 2.42 -18.02
C GLU A 213 -12.63 2.76 -18.78
N LEU A 214 -11.55 2.02 -18.49
CA LEU A 214 -10.28 2.21 -19.18
C LEU A 214 -10.42 2.03 -20.69
N MET A 215 -11.06 0.94 -21.13
CA MET A 215 -11.24 0.63 -22.56
C MET A 215 -12.13 1.66 -23.26
N LEU A 216 -13.21 2.10 -22.60
CA LEU A 216 -14.10 3.13 -23.15
C LEU A 216 -13.39 4.48 -23.33
N LYS A 217 -12.44 4.80 -22.44
CA LYS A 217 -11.64 6.04 -22.48
C LYS A 217 -10.48 5.98 -23.46
N SER A 218 -9.81 4.83 -23.57
CA SER A 218 -8.50 4.74 -24.23
C SER A 218 -8.51 4.00 -25.56
N THR A 219 -9.65 3.41 -25.97
CA THR A 219 -9.72 2.63 -27.21
C THR A 219 -10.91 3.04 -28.08
N ARG A 220 -10.84 2.68 -29.38
CA ARG A 220 -11.92 2.84 -30.35
C ARG A 220 -12.76 1.56 -30.55
N LEU A 221 -12.61 0.56 -29.67
CA LEU A 221 -13.37 -0.67 -29.73
C LEU A 221 -14.87 -0.39 -29.64
N THR A 222 -15.67 -1.16 -30.34
CA THR A 222 -17.13 -1.08 -30.24
C THR A 222 -17.59 -1.47 -28.84
N ILE A 223 -18.77 -1.06 -28.42
CA ILE A 223 -19.32 -1.44 -27.12
C ILE A 223 -19.45 -2.97 -26.99
N SER A 224 -19.68 -3.67 -28.09
CA SER A 224 -19.75 -5.14 -28.13
C SER A 224 -18.37 -5.77 -27.86
N GLU A 225 -17.32 -5.25 -28.45
CA GLU A 225 -15.93 -5.71 -28.21
C GLU A 225 -15.51 -5.44 -26.77
N VAL A 226 -15.81 -4.23 -26.23
CA VAL A 226 -15.55 -3.93 -24.81
C VAL A 226 -16.30 -4.88 -23.88
N ALA A 227 -17.56 -5.19 -24.16
CA ALA A 227 -18.35 -6.14 -23.40
C ALA A 227 -17.69 -7.53 -23.36
N GLN A 228 -17.26 -8.01 -24.52
CA GLN A 228 -16.58 -9.31 -24.68
C GLN A 228 -15.24 -9.33 -23.92
N ASP A 229 -14.43 -8.28 -24.08
CA ASP A 229 -13.13 -8.16 -23.40
C ASP A 229 -13.23 -7.95 -21.88
N CYS A 230 -14.39 -7.55 -21.39
CA CYS A 230 -14.70 -7.49 -19.97
C CYS A 230 -15.40 -8.75 -19.43
N GLY A 231 -15.49 -9.81 -20.24
CA GLY A 231 -16.03 -11.12 -19.83
C GLY A 231 -17.54 -11.15 -19.65
N PHE A 232 -18.28 -10.36 -20.44
CA PHE A 232 -19.74 -10.42 -20.48
C PHE A 232 -20.20 -11.28 -21.64
N PRO A 233 -21.27 -12.08 -21.47
CA PRO A 233 -21.78 -12.97 -22.50
C PRO A 233 -22.37 -12.20 -23.70
N ASP A 234 -22.89 -11.00 -23.46
CA ASP A 234 -23.49 -10.14 -24.48
C ASP A 234 -23.44 -8.66 -24.07
N VAL A 235 -23.68 -7.80 -25.06
CA VAL A 235 -23.64 -6.34 -24.89
C VAL A 235 -24.78 -5.83 -24.00
N LEU A 236 -25.91 -6.53 -23.93
CA LEU A 236 -27.02 -6.11 -23.11
C LEU A 236 -26.76 -6.31 -21.62
N ALA A 237 -26.20 -7.48 -21.27
CA ALA A 237 -25.75 -7.77 -19.91
C ALA A 237 -24.67 -6.77 -19.45
N PHE A 238 -23.71 -6.46 -20.32
CA PHE A 238 -22.69 -5.45 -20.08
C PHE A 238 -23.30 -4.06 -19.87
N SER A 239 -24.15 -3.60 -20.77
CA SER A 239 -24.75 -2.26 -20.69
C SER A 239 -25.57 -2.06 -19.42
N ARG A 240 -26.36 -3.08 -19.03
CA ARG A 240 -27.09 -3.06 -17.74
C ARG A 240 -26.16 -3.00 -16.54
N PHE A 241 -25.11 -3.80 -16.55
CA PHE A 241 -24.11 -3.80 -15.50
C PHE A 241 -23.41 -2.44 -15.40
N PHE A 242 -22.93 -1.90 -16.52
CA PHE A 242 -22.20 -0.63 -16.56
C PHE A 242 -23.09 0.53 -16.12
N SER A 243 -24.29 0.66 -16.68
CA SER A 243 -25.24 1.74 -16.33
C SER A 243 -25.68 1.67 -14.87
N LYS A 244 -25.81 0.48 -14.30
CA LYS A 244 -26.13 0.32 -12.88
C LYS A 244 -25.02 0.87 -11.97
N ASN A 245 -23.74 0.78 -12.36
CA ASN A 245 -22.62 1.20 -11.55
C ASN A 245 -22.23 2.67 -11.82
N GLU A 246 -22.28 3.12 -13.07
CA GLU A 246 -21.84 4.45 -13.50
C GLU A 246 -22.97 5.48 -13.66
N GLY A 247 -24.22 5.03 -13.64
CA GLY A 247 -25.39 5.91 -13.80
C GLY A 247 -25.68 6.31 -15.24
N VAL A 248 -24.78 6.05 -16.18
CA VAL A 248 -24.91 6.36 -17.62
C VAL A 248 -24.59 5.15 -18.48
N SER A 249 -25.05 5.12 -19.73
CA SER A 249 -24.73 4.03 -20.65
C SER A 249 -23.24 4.05 -21.06
N PRO A 250 -22.68 2.89 -21.47
CA PRO A 250 -21.30 2.83 -21.97
C PRO A 250 -21.04 3.80 -23.13
N SER A 251 -22.00 4.01 -24.01
CA SER A 251 -21.89 4.92 -25.15
C SER A 251 -21.86 6.38 -24.71
N GLU A 252 -22.74 6.76 -23.79
CA GLU A 252 -22.76 8.11 -23.19
C GLU A 252 -21.49 8.38 -22.40
N TYR A 253 -21.00 7.42 -21.61
CA TYR A 253 -19.76 7.54 -20.87
C TYR A 253 -18.56 7.82 -21.78
N ARG A 254 -18.46 7.09 -22.90
CA ARG A 254 -17.44 7.31 -23.91
C ARG A 254 -17.52 8.72 -24.50
N LYS A 255 -18.74 9.15 -24.85
CA LYS A 255 -18.98 10.47 -25.46
C LYS A 255 -18.55 11.60 -24.52
N LEU A 256 -18.97 11.55 -23.25
CA LEU A 256 -18.61 12.53 -22.24
C LEU A 256 -17.08 12.66 -22.05
N TYR A 257 -16.35 11.53 -22.20
CA TYR A 257 -14.90 11.53 -22.04
C TYR A 257 -14.15 12.05 -23.28
N LEU A 258 -14.66 11.81 -24.47
CA LEU A 258 -14.09 12.34 -25.71
C LEU A 258 -14.30 13.85 -25.81
N GLU A 259 -15.50 14.35 -25.48
CA GLU A 259 -15.83 15.78 -25.46
C GLU A 259 -14.99 16.57 -24.43
N SER A 260 -14.65 15.97 -23.28
CA SER A 260 -13.78 16.61 -22.29
C SER A 260 -12.30 16.71 -22.71
N ASN A 261 -11.84 15.84 -23.60
CA ASN A 261 -10.45 15.84 -24.10
C ASN A 261 -10.24 16.68 -25.38
N GLU A 262 -11.30 17.11 -26.06
CA GLU A 262 -11.20 18.02 -27.21
C GLU A 262 -11.17 19.51 -26.80
N ILE A 263 -11.38 19.82 -25.52
CA ILE A 263 -11.41 21.19 -24.97
C ILE A 263 -10.09 21.54 -24.23
N SER A 264 -9.15 20.61 -24.16
CA SER A 264 -7.83 20.81 -23.57
C SER A 264 -6.73 20.83 -24.60
#